data_6662ea303c8ed6a4f9488564248f29ec
#
_entry.id   6662ea303c8ed6a4f9488564248f29ec
#
_cell.length_a   1.000
_cell.length_b   1.000
_cell.length_c   1.000
_cell.angle_alpha   90.00
_cell.angle_beta   90.00
_cell.angle_gamma   90.00
#
_symmetry.space_group_name_H-M   'P 1'
#
loop_
_entity.id
_entity.type
_entity.pdbx_description
1 polymer ?
#
loop_
_entity_poly.entity_id
_entity_poly.type
_entity_poly.pdbx_seq_one_letter_code
_entity_poly.pdbx_strand_id
1 'polypeptide(L)'
;DGKQAHATRPHLGINPIEAASQYIASVGLIKIDPNKSWSVKPTQIHSEVGATNSIPSFVKIAYDLRAQDNAALEAIIGRMKLAAAGLEGCFGAKASCEVTEYCPGPEYDEALGELFKETVAGTFGKETLGTNCGGGGEDFHFYKKAKPELRVLYYGIGSGAAPGLHDRNMNFNEAILPQASQLLVNVVGKILA
;
A
#
# COMPACT_ATOMS: atom_id res chain seq x y z
N ASP A 1 3.03 23.70 5.54
CA ASP A 1 2.93 25.18 5.42
C ASP A 1 3.99 25.81 6.30
N GLY A 2 4.61 26.86 5.76
CA GLY A 2 5.61 27.68 6.42
C GLY A 2 5.30 29.17 6.29
N LYS A 3 6.35 29.98 6.38
CA LYS A 3 6.27 31.43 6.23
C LYS A 3 7.42 31.91 5.39
N GLN A 4 7.12 32.60 4.30
CA GLN A 4 8.13 33.17 3.40
C GLN A 4 9.03 34.17 4.10
N ALA A 5 10.31 34.16 3.76
CA ALA A 5 11.30 35.13 4.15
C ALA A 5 12.50 35.09 3.21
N HIS A 6 13.31 36.12 3.24
CA HIS A 6 14.60 36.11 2.55
C HIS A 6 15.56 35.13 3.24
N ALA A 7 16.27 34.31 2.50
CA ALA A 7 17.15 33.27 3.06
C ALA A 7 18.23 33.80 4.02
N THR A 8 18.66 35.05 3.88
CA THR A 8 19.58 35.70 4.81
C THR A 8 18.94 36.17 6.13
N ARG A 9 17.61 36.07 6.24
CA ARG A 9 16.83 36.45 7.44
C ARG A 9 15.88 35.32 7.86
N PRO A 10 16.39 34.09 8.10
CA PRO A 10 15.56 32.91 8.34
C PRO A 10 14.70 33.04 9.63
N HIS A 11 15.13 33.83 10.60
CA HIS A 11 14.41 34.09 11.84
C HIS A 11 13.06 34.84 11.66
N LEU A 12 12.82 35.44 10.47
CA LEU A 12 11.55 36.08 10.13
C LEU A 12 10.57 35.15 9.41
N GLY A 13 11.04 33.99 9.00
CA GLY A 13 10.27 32.98 8.28
C GLY A 13 10.09 31.69 9.06
N ILE A 14 9.42 30.74 8.43
CA ILE A 14 9.31 29.34 8.86
C ILE A 14 9.63 28.53 7.60
N ASN A 15 10.74 27.79 7.61
CA ASN A 15 11.18 27.06 6.42
C ASN A 15 10.48 25.69 6.33
N PRO A 16 9.50 25.49 5.43
CA PRO A 16 8.81 24.23 5.30
C PRO A 16 9.69 23.12 4.67
N ILE A 17 10.79 23.46 3.99
CA ILE A 17 11.74 22.49 3.45
C ILE A 17 12.49 21.80 4.61
N GLU A 18 12.93 22.56 5.60
CA GLU A 18 13.59 22.02 6.79
C GLU A 18 12.63 21.13 7.57
N ALA A 19 11.39 21.58 7.80
CA ALA A 19 10.36 20.78 8.43
C ALA A 19 10.03 19.50 7.64
N ALA A 20 9.95 19.58 6.32
CA ALA A 20 9.73 18.43 5.44
C ALA A 20 10.88 17.40 5.53
N SER A 21 12.12 17.86 5.62
CA SER A 21 13.28 16.96 5.78
C SER A 21 13.18 16.16 7.08
N GLN A 22 12.79 16.80 8.17
CA GLN A 22 12.60 16.14 9.47
C GLN A 22 11.39 15.19 9.45
N TYR A 23 10.32 15.56 8.75
CA TYR A 23 9.18 14.67 8.55
C TYR A 23 9.59 13.39 7.83
N ILE A 24 10.34 13.50 6.73
CA ILE A 24 10.85 12.34 5.97
C ILE A 24 11.70 11.44 6.87
N ALA A 25 12.62 12.04 7.65
CA ALA A 25 13.45 11.29 8.60
C ALA A 25 12.60 10.59 9.66
N SER A 26 11.60 11.28 10.24
CA SER A 26 10.70 10.73 11.26
C SER A 26 9.87 9.57 10.74
N VAL A 27 9.32 9.67 9.53
CA VAL A 27 8.59 8.58 8.87
C VAL A 27 9.49 7.37 8.62
N GLY A 28 10.76 7.58 8.27
CA GLY A 28 11.75 6.53 8.11
C GLY A 28 12.08 5.75 9.40
N LEU A 29 11.78 6.33 10.57
CA LEU A 29 11.97 5.71 11.88
C LEU A 29 10.75 4.94 12.40
N ILE A 30 9.64 4.90 11.67
CA ILE A 30 8.45 4.14 12.06
C ILE A 30 8.83 2.66 12.17
N LYS A 31 8.44 2.04 13.28
CA LYS A 31 8.66 0.62 13.57
C LYS A 31 7.33 -0.10 13.54
N ILE A 32 7.23 -1.12 12.71
CA ILE A 32 6.11 -2.08 12.63
C ILE A 32 6.70 -3.47 12.86
N ASP A 33 5.87 -4.44 13.23
CA ASP A 33 6.28 -5.83 13.43
C ASP A 33 7.11 -6.31 12.22
N PRO A 34 8.35 -6.77 12.41
CA PRO A 34 9.23 -7.20 11.33
C PRO A 34 8.73 -8.45 10.59
N ASN A 35 7.79 -9.21 11.18
CA ASN A 35 7.16 -10.36 10.53
C ASN A 35 6.08 -9.96 9.52
N LYS A 36 5.68 -8.69 9.50
CA LYS A 36 4.69 -8.17 8.56
C LYS A 36 5.37 -7.52 7.35
N SER A 37 4.85 -7.77 6.17
CA SER A 37 5.34 -7.08 4.97
C SER A 37 4.70 -5.70 4.88
N TRP A 38 5.54 -4.68 4.80
CA TRP A 38 5.12 -3.29 4.64
C TRP A 38 6.18 -2.44 3.97
N SER A 39 5.76 -1.33 3.39
CA SER A 39 6.64 -0.32 2.79
C SER A 39 6.03 1.07 2.95
N VAL A 40 6.85 2.06 3.25
CA VAL A 40 6.50 3.47 3.23
C VAL A 40 7.64 4.26 2.61
N LYS A 41 7.36 4.95 1.51
CA LYS A 41 8.39 5.67 0.75
C LYS A 41 7.87 7.03 0.28
N PRO A 42 8.62 8.13 0.50
CA PRO A 42 8.34 9.38 -0.19
C PRO A 42 8.62 9.18 -1.67
N THR A 43 7.68 9.54 -2.51
CA THR A 43 7.76 9.37 -3.97
C THR A 43 7.83 10.69 -4.72
N GLN A 44 7.33 11.75 -4.12
CA GLN A 44 7.37 13.10 -4.70
C GLN A 44 7.56 14.14 -3.60
N ILE A 45 8.27 15.21 -3.92
CA ILE A 45 8.37 16.40 -3.10
C ILE A 45 8.31 17.65 -3.99
N HIS A 46 7.44 18.56 -3.65
CA HIS A 46 7.24 19.80 -4.37
C HIS A 46 7.22 20.98 -3.41
N SER A 47 7.89 22.05 -3.77
CA SER A 47 7.78 23.34 -3.12
C SER A 47 7.33 24.39 -4.11
N GLU A 48 7.02 25.56 -3.60
CA GLU A 48 6.78 26.74 -4.40
C GLU A 48 7.98 27.07 -5.32
N VAL A 49 7.70 27.39 -6.58
CA VAL A 49 8.73 27.88 -7.50
C VAL A 49 8.95 29.38 -7.25
N GLY A 50 10.15 29.73 -6.82
CA GLY A 50 10.50 31.10 -6.48
C GLY A 50 11.99 31.38 -6.71
N ALA A 51 12.43 32.57 -6.27
CA ALA A 51 13.84 32.92 -6.30
C ALA A 51 14.64 32.03 -5.33
N THR A 52 15.84 31.62 -5.72
CA THR A 52 16.71 30.72 -4.93
C THR A 52 17.12 31.28 -3.56
N ASN A 53 16.95 32.58 -3.35
CA ASN A 53 17.22 33.26 -2.09
C ASN A 53 15.96 33.49 -1.24
N SER A 54 14.84 32.81 -1.54
CA SER A 54 13.57 32.93 -0.82
C SER A 54 13.19 31.60 -0.17
N ILE A 55 12.84 31.64 1.12
CA ILE A 55 12.18 30.54 1.83
C ILE A 55 10.75 30.42 1.28
N PRO A 56 10.30 29.23 0.83
CA PRO A 56 8.96 29.07 0.26
C PRO A 56 7.86 29.08 1.34
N SER A 57 6.60 29.20 0.91
CA SER A 57 5.45 29.19 1.81
C SER A 57 4.95 27.78 2.14
N PHE A 58 5.24 26.80 1.27
CA PHE A 58 4.80 25.42 1.48
C PHE A 58 5.74 24.38 0.88
N VAL A 59 5.62 23.14 1.35
CA VAL A 59 6.14 21.93 0.74
C VAL A 59 5.03 20.88 0.75
N LYS A 60 4.85 20.16 -0.36
CA LYS A 60 3.97 19.01 -0.49
C LYS A 60 4.81 17.76 -0.75
N ILE A 61 4.51 16.69 -0.01
CA ILE A 61 5.19 15.39 -0.15
C ILE A 61 4.12 14.34 -0.44
N ALA A 62 4.33 13.50 -1.45
CA ALA A 62 3.54 12.30 -1.66
C ALA A 62 4.30 11.06 -1.16
N TYR A 63 3.55 10.12 -0.60
CA TYR A 63 4.06 8.83 -0.14
C TYR A 63 3.31 7.69 -0.81
N ASP A 64 4.03 6.64 -1.20
CA ASP A 64 3.46 5.32 -1.43
C ASP A 64 3.57 4.52 -0.13
N LEU A 65 2.44 3.98 0.32
CA LEU A 65 2.31 3.20 1.55
C LEU A 65 1.62 1.89 1.23
N ARG A 66 2.27 0.78 1.60
CA ARG A 66 1.75 -0.58 1.40
C ARG A 66 1.92 -1.40 2.66
N ALA A 67 0.92 -2.21 2.99
CA ALA A 67 1.00 -3.19 4.07
C ALA A 67 0.11 -4.39 3.76
N GLN A 68 0.52 -5.58 4.20
CA GLN A 68 -0.26 -6.79 4.01
C GLN A 68 -1.47 -6.89 4.93
N ASP A 69 -1.48 -6.15 6.04
CA ASP A 69 -2.60 -6.16 6.95
C ASP A 69 -3.08 -4.75 7.29
N ASN A 70 -4.39 -4.63 7.46
CA ASN A 70 -5.05 -3.36 7.71
C ASN A 70 -4.60 -2.73 9.05
N ALA A 71 -4.32 -3.51 10.07
CA ALA A 71 -3.87 -2.98 11.36
C ALA A 71 -2.46 -2.34 11.24
N ALA A 72 -1.56 -2.95 10.47
CA ALA A 72 -0.26 -2.37 10.17
C ALA A 72 -0.40 -1.09 9.35
N LEU A 73 -1.27 -1.09 8.33
CA LEU A 73 -1.56 0.09 7.50
C LEU A 73 -2.05 1.26 8.35
N GLU A 74 -3.06 1.05 9.19
CA GLU A 74 -3.62 2.07 10.08
C GLU A 74 -2.59 2.57 11.12
N ALA A 75 -1.77 1.66 11.66
CA ALA A 75 -0.70 2.04 12.59
C ALA A 75 0.35 2.95 11.92
N ILE A 76 0.74 2.69 10.68
CA ILE A 76 1.67 3.52 9.93
C ILE A 76 1.05 4.90 9.68
N ILE A 77 -0.19 4.94 9.16
CA ILE A 77 -0.93 6.18 8.89
C ILE A 77 -1.05 7.02 10.16
N GLY A 78 -1.42 6.39 11.29
CA GLY A 78 -1.50 7.05 12.59
C GLY A 78 -0.18 7.69 13.02
N ARG A 79 0.94 6.98 12.86
CA ARG A 79 2.28 7.50 13.19
C ARG A 79 2.72 8.62 12.24
N MET A 80 2.39 8.53 10.95
CA MET A 80 2.63 9.60 9.99
C MET A 80 1.86 10.88 10.35
N LYS A 81 0.59 10.75 10.76
CA LYS A 81 -0.21 11.88 11.24
C LYS A 81 0.36 12.51 12.50
N LEU A 82 0.82 11.71 13.47
CA LEU A 82 1.48 12.20 14.67
C LEU A 82 2.79 12.93 14.37
N ALA A 83 3.60 12.38 13.46
CA ALA A 83 4.83 13.02 13.02
C ALA A 83 4.55 14.38 12.35
N ALA A 84 3.51 14.48 11.52
CA ALA A 84 3.09 15.74 10.93
C ALA A 84 2.65 16.77 11.98
N ALA A 85 1.82 16.34 12.94
CA ALA A 85 1.37 17.22 14.03
C ALA A 85 2.52 17.74 14.91
N GLY A 86 3.58 16.95 15.08
CA GLY A 86 4.77 17.33 15.84
C GLY A 86 5.60 18.46 15.21
N LEU A 87 5.48 18.70 13.91
CA LEU A 87 6.27 19.71 13.20
C LEU A 87 5.95 21.14 13.66
N GLU A 88 4.71 21.42 14.01
CA GLU A 88 4.32 22.75 14.50
C GLU A 88 5.05 23.09 15.81
N GLY A 89 5.09 22.16 16.75
CA GLY A 89 5.78 22.37 18.03
C GLY A 89 7.31 22.48 17.91
N CYS A 90 7.91 21.76 16.97
CA CYS A 90 9.36 21.73 16.81
C CYS A 90 9.90 22.82 15.87
N PHE A 91 9.16 23.15 14.81
CA PHE A 91 9.64 24.00 13.71
C PHE A 91 8.69 25.17 13.39
N GLY A 92 7.55 25.27 14.06
CA GLY A 92 6.50 26.27 13.76
C GLY A 92 5.76 26.00 12.44
N ALA A 93 6.08 24.92 11.73
CA ALA A 93 5.49 24.57 10.42
C ALA A 93 4.19 23.77 10.62
N LYS A 94 3.06 24.30 10.14
CA LYS A 94 1.79 23.57 10.15
C LYS A 94 1.77 22.50 9.08
N ALA A 95 1.45 21.27 9.49
CA ALA A 95 1.39 20.15 8.56
C ALA A 95 0.11 19.32 8.73
N SER A 96 -0.44 18.84 7.61
CA SER A 96 -1.49 17.84 7.57
C SER A 96 -0.99 16.60 6.84
N CYS A 97 -1.56 15.45 7.19
CA CYS A 97 -1.32 14.18 6.51
C CYS A 97 -2.67 13.59 6.10
N GLU A 98 -2.92 13.53 4.80
CA GLU A 98 -4.17 13.06 4.22
C GLU A 98 -3.94 11.78 3.43
N VAL A 99 -4.91 10.87 3.46
CA VAL A 99 -4.94 9.66 2.63
C VAL A 99 -5.80 9.98 1.42
N THR A 100 -5.18 10.10 0.25
CA THR A 100 -5.86 10.47 -1.00
C THR A 100 -6.37 9.26 -1.77
N GLU A 101 -5.64 8.15 -1.68
CA GLU A 101 -6.01 6.87 -2.26
C GLU A 101 -5.81 5.78 -1.21
N TYR A 102 -6.70 4.81 -1.19
CA TYR A 102 -6.68 3.73 -0.21
C TYR A 102 -7.10 2.43 -0.85
N CYS A 103 -6.32 1.39 -0.65
CA CYS A 103 -6.70 0.02 -0.95
C CYS A 103 -6.52 -0.81 0.32
N PRO A 104 -7.57 -1.47 0.83
CA PRO A 104 -7.45 -2.29 2.03
C PRO A 104 -6.52 -3.47 1.79
N GLY A 105 -5.84 -3.92 2.85
CA GLY A 105 -5.11 -5.18 2.86
C GLY A 105 -6.07 -6.38 2.78
N PRO A 106 -5.54 -7.55 2.39
CA PRO A 106 -6.34 -8.76 2.30
C PRO A 106 -6.80 -9.25 3.68
N GLU A 107 -8.06 -9.63 3.76
CA GLU A 107 -8.65 -10.34 4.89
C GLU A 107 -9.40 -11.55 4.34
N TYR A 108 -8.81 -12.75 4.48
CA TYR A 108 -9.33 -13.97 3.89
C TYR A 108 -10.02 -14.87 4.90
N ASP A 109 -11.02 -15.63 4.44
CA ASP A 109 -11.65 -16.69 5.21
C ASP A 109 -10.76 -17.93 5.20
N GLU A 110 -10.28 -18.34 6.38
CA GLU A 110 -9.35 -19.47 6.52
C GLU A 110 -9.98 -20.81 6.05
N ALA A 111 -11.25 -21.05 6.40
CA ALA A 111 -11.92 -22.28 6.01
C ALA A 111 -12.13 -22.37 4.50
N LEU A 112 -12.45 -21.23 3.86
CA LEU A 112 -12.52 -21.15 2.40
C LEU A 112 -11.14 -21.35 1.77
N GLY A 113 -10.09 -20.82 2.39
CA GLY A 113 -8.72 -21.03 1.98
C GLY A 113 -8.28 -22.51 2.00
N GLU A 114 -8.61 -23.23 3.07
CA GLU A 114 -8.32 -24.67 3.18
C GLU A 114 -9.11 -25.50 2.15
N LEU A 115 -10.42 -25.22 2.00
CA LEU A 115 -11.26 -25.88 0.99
C LEU A 115 -10.69 -25.66 -0.43
N PHE A 116 -10.20 -24.47 -0.70
CA PHE A 116 -9.56 -24.14 -1.98
C PHE A 116 -8.28 -24.96 -2.19
N LYS A 117 -7.38 -25.01 -1.20
CA LYS A 117 -6.13 -25.76 -1.26
C LYS A 117 -6.39 -27.27 -1.47
N GLU A 118 -7.34 -27.84 -0.73
CA GLU A 118 -7.76 -29.23 -0.89
C GLU A 118 -8.32 -29.50 -2.30
N THR A 119 -9.07 -28.53 -2.85
CA THR A 119 -9.63 -28.67 -4.19
C THR A 119 -8.54 -28.62 -5.26
N VAL A 120 -7.58 -27.71 -5.14
CA VAL A 120 -6.41 -27.65 -6.04
C VAL A 120 -5.63 -28.95 -5.96
N ALA A 121 -5.28 -29.39 -4.75
CA ALA A 121 -4.50 -30.61 -4.55
C ALA A 121 -5.21 -31.86 -5.12
N GLY A 122 -6.53 -31.97 -4.95
CA GLY A 122 -7.32 -33.09 -5.47
C GLY A 122 -7.56 -33.04 -6.98
N THR A 123 -7.50 -31.86 -7.62
CA THR A 123 -7.75 -31.71 -9.06
C THR A 123 -6.47 -31.75 -9.90
N PHE A 124 -5.40 -31.09 -9.42
CA PHE A 124 -4.19 -30.85 -10.20
C PHE A 124 -2.91 -31.39 -9.55
N GLY A 125 -2.98 -31.85 -8.30
CA GLY A 125 -1.84 -32.30 -7.52
C GLY A 125 -1.35 -31.22 -6.53
N LYS A 126 -0.87 -31.69 -5.38
CA LYS A 126 -0.41 -30.82 -4.28
C LYS A 126 0.80 -29.96 -4.67
N GLU A 127 1.60 -30.42 -5.58
CA GLU A 127 2.79 -29.74 -6.11
C GLU A 127 2.46 -28.47 -6.92
N THR A 128 1.19 -28.30 -7.33
CA THR A 128 0.74 -27.11 -8.05
C THR A 128 0.39 -25.95 -7.12
N LEU A 129 0.35 -26.17 -5.80
CA LEU A 129 0.11 -25.14 -4.81
C LEU A 129 1.32 -24.21 -4.69
N GLY A 130 1.16 -22.96 -5.09
CA GLY A 130 2.14 -21.91 -4.84
C GLY A 130 2.06 -21.39 -3.41
N THR A 131 3.12 -20.71 -2.96
CA THR A 131 3.23 -20.19 -1.59
C THR A 131 2.79 -18.74 -1.45
N ASN A 132 2.82 -17.96 -2.52
CA ASN A 132 2.49 -16.54 -2.50
C ASN A 132 2.15 -16.05 -3.92
N CYS A 133 1.14 -15.20 -4.03
CA CYS A 133 0.76 -14.55 -5.29
C CYS A 133 1.25 -13.10 -5.41
N GLY A 134 2.14 -12.67 -4.52
CA GLY A 134 2.65 -11.29 -4.50
C GLY A 134 1.85 -10.35 -3.62
N GLY A 135 2.38 -9.15 -3.40
CA GLY A 135 1.80 -8.12 -2.54
C GLY A 135 1.35 -6.91 -3.37
N GLY A 136 0.23 -7.03 -4.06
CA GLY A 136 -0.44 -5.90 -4.74
C GLY A 136 -1.66 -5.41 -3.97
N GLY A 137 -2.03 -4.15 -4.13
CA GLY A 137 -3.37 -3.68 -3.75
C GLY A 137 -4.36 -4.14 -4.82
N GLU A 138 -5.50 -4.69 -4.39
CA GLU A 138 -6.54 -5.19 -5.28
C GLU A 138 -7.89 -4.64 -4.88
N ASP A 139 -8.67 -4.16 -5.83
CA ASP A 139 -10.03 -3.66 -5.62
C ASP A 139 -10.94 -4.72 -4.99
N PHE A 140 -10.63 -5.99 -5.21
CA PHE A 140 -11.34 -7.11 -4.60
C PHE A 140 -11.40 -7.03 -3.06
N HIS A 141 -10.38 -6.46 -2.41
CA HIS A 141 -10.33 -6.36 -0.95
C HIS A 141 -11.40 -5.40 -0.38
N PHE A 142 -11.95 -4.51 -1.19
CA PHE A 142 -13.08 -3.66 -0.77
C PHE A 142 -14.36 -4.44 -0.50
N TYR A 143 -14.56 -5.63 -1.08
CA TYR A 143 -15.73 -6.46 -0.78
C TYR A 143 -15.80 -6.81 0.70
N LYS A 144 -14.69 -7.26 1.29
CA LYS A 144 -14.63 -7.60 2.71
C LYS A 144 -14.79 -6.36 3.60
N LYS A 145 -14.21 -5.24 3.20
CA LYS A 145 -14.37 -3.96 3.91
C LYS A 145 -15.82 -3.46 3.88
N ALA A 146 -16.49 -3.56 2.74
CA ALA A 146 -17.87 -3.12 2.57
C ALA A 146 -18.88 -4.04 3.26
N LYS A 147 -18.59 -5.35 3.30
CA LYS A 147 -19.44 -6.40 3.89
C LYS A 147 -18.58 -7.35 4.70
N PRO A 148 -18.31 -7.05 5.99
CA PRO A 148 -17.43 -7.84 6.85
C PRO A 148 -17.88 -9.30 7.03
N GLU A 149 -19.18 -9.60 6.82
CA GLU A 149 -19.75 -10.94 6.90
C GLU A 149 -19.41 -11.83 5.68
N LEU A 150 -18.94 -11.25 4.55
CA LEU A 150 -18.60 -12.05 3.39
C LEU A 150 -17.39 -12.93 3.66
N ARG A 151 -17.51 -14.17 3.24
CA ARG A 151 -16.38 -15.10 3.14
C ARG A 151 -15.70 -14.85 1.79
N VAL A 152 -14.46 -14.39 1.82
CA VAL A 152 -13.70 -14.02 0.62
C VAL A 152 -12.37 -14.73 0.59
N LEU A 153 -11.91 -15.05 -0.61
CA LEU A 153 -10.58 -15.55 -0.89
C LEU A 153 -10.10 -14.97 -2.21
N TYR A 154 -8.88 -14.42 -2.22
CA TYR A 154 -8.19 -14.02 -3.42
C TYR A 154 -7.01 -14.96 -3.68
N TYR A 155 -6.86 -15.41 -4.90
CA TYR A 155 -5.78 -16.32 -5.30
C TYR A 155 -5.22 -15.96 -6.66
N GLY A 156 -3.95 -16.24 -6.85
CA GLY A 156 -3.26 -16.09 -8.13
C GLY A 156 -3.19 -17.40 -8.90
N ILE A 157 -3.24 -17.29 -10.21
CA ILE A 157 -2.99 -18.42 -11.12
C ILE A 157 -1.66 -18.18 -11.82
N GLY A 158 -0.73 -19.14 -11.65
CA GLY A 158 0.58 -19.09 -12.28
C GLY A 158 0.48 -19.25 -13.80
N SER A 159 0.36 -18.14 -14.51
CA SER A 159 0.20 -18.11 -15.97
C SER A 159 1.49 -17.83 -16.74
N GLY A 160 2.63 -17.64 -16.04
CA GLY A 160 3.89 -17.26 -16.67
C GLY A 160 3.88 -15.87 -17.30
N ALA A 161 3.12 -14.93 -16.70
CA ALA A 161 3.04 -13.57 -17.21
C ALA A 161 4.42 -12.89 -17.25
N ALA A 162 4.80 -12.36 -18.41
CA ALA A 162 6.07 -11.69 -18.68
C ALA A 162 5.90 -10.59 -19.74
N PRO A 163 6.70 -9.51 -19.72
CA PRO A 163 7.77 -9.17 -18.77
C PRO A 163 7.26 -8.86 -17.34
N GLY A 164 6.07 -8.35 -17.17
CA GLY A 164 5.45 -8.06 -15.88
C GLY A 164 4.16 -7.28 -16.01
N LEU A 165 3.43 -7.12 -14.92
CA LEU A 165 2.18 -6.35 -14.90
C LEU A 165 2.44 -4.90 -15.34
N HIS A 166 1.50 -4.32 -16.08
CA HIS A 166 1.54 -2.97 -16.66
C HIS A 166 2.57 -2.76 -17.78
N ASP A 167 3.37 -3.76 -18.17
CA ASP A 167 4.17 -3.66 -19.38
C ASP A 167 3.26 -3.79 -20.61
N ARG A 168 3.44 -2.89 -21.60
CA ARG A 168 2.64 -2.87 -22.84
C ARG A 168 2.76 -4.16 -23.67
N ASN A 169 3.83 -4.93 -23.49
CA ASN A 169 4.10 -6.19 -24.17
C ASN A 169 3.83 -7.41 -23.28
N MET A 170 3.19 -7.20 -22.11
CA MET A 170 2.86 -8.29 -21.20
C MET A 170 2.02 -9.33 -21.91
N ASN A 171 2.42 -10.58 -21.77
CA ASN A 171 1.72 -11.74 -22.29
C ASN A 171 1.72 -12.87 -21.24
N PHE A 172 0.84 -13.84 -21.38
CA PHE A 172 0.74 -14.99 -20.50
C PHE A 172 0.37 -16.25 -21.26
N ASN A 173 0.55 -17.41 -20.65
CA ASN A 173 0.19 -18.69 -21.26
C ASN A 173 -1.33 -18.91 -21.17
N GLU A 174 -2.03 -18.72 -22.29
CA GLU A 174 -3.48 -18.90 -22.39
C GLU A 174 -3.95 -20.35 -22.19
N ALA A 175 -3.06 -21.34 -22.34
CA ALA A 175 -3.38 -22.74 -22.11
C ALA A 175 -3.80 -23.04 -20.66
N ILE A 176 -3.58 -22.11 -19.73
CA ILE A 176 -4.02 -22.22 -18.32
C ILE A 176 -5.52 -21.95 -18.14
N LEU A 177 -6.19 -21.25 -19.07
CA LEU A 177 -7.56 -20.79 -18.90
C LEU A 177 -8.59 -21.91 -18.66
N PRO A 178 -8.54 -23.05 -19.38
CA PRO A 178 -9.44 -24.18 -19.09
C PRO A 178 -9.25 -24.73 -17.68
N GLN A 179 -8.01 -24.82 -17.20
CA GLN A 179 -7.69 -25.30 -15.85
C GLN A 179 -8.18 -24.33 -14.78
N ALA A 180 -8.03 -23.03 -15.01
CA ALA A 180 -8.56 -21.99 -14.13
C ALA A 180 -10.09 -22.06 -14.02
N SER A 181 -10.80 -22.26 -15.14
CA SER A 181 -12.24 -22.43 -15.17
C SER A 181 -12.68 -23.71 -14.45
N GLN A 182 -11.98 -24.82 -14.67
CA GLN A 182 -12.25 -26.08 -13.98
C GLN A 182 -12.09 -25.97 -12.47
N LEU A 183 -11.05 -25.26 -12.01
CA LEU A 183 -10.84 -25.00 -10.59
C LEU A 183 -12.03 -24.25 -9.97
N LEU A 184 -12.49 -23.18 -10.61
CA LEU A 184 -13.64 -22.41 -10.13
C LEU A 184 -14.90 -23.27 -10.04
N VAL A 185 -15.19 -24.07 -11.06
CA VAL A 185 -16.34 -24.99 -11.05
C VAL A 185 -16.24 -25.97 -9.89
N ASN A 186 -15.07 -26.57 -9.67
CA ASN A 186 -14.85 -27.54 -8.58
C ASN A 186 -15.01 -26.88 -7.19
N VAL A 187 -14.47 -25.67 -7.00
CA VAL A 187 -14.60 -24.94 -5.72
C VAL A 187 -16.06 -24.58 -5.46
N VAL A 188 -16.73 -23.99 -6.45
CA VAL A 188 -18.16 -23.62 -6.31
C VAL A 188 -19.02 -24.84 -6.03
N GLY A 189 -18.78 -25.95 -6.73
CA GLY A 189 -19.50 -27.22 -6.51
C GLY A 189 -19.36 -27.72 -5.07
N LYS A 190 -18.17 -27.60 -4.46
CA LYS A 190 -17.96 -27.99 -3.05
C LYS A 190 -18.57 -27.02 -2.04
N ILE A 191 -18.71 -25.74 -2.40
CA ILE A 191 -19.36 -24.75 -1.51
C ILE A 191 -20.88 -24.95 -1.49
N LEU A 192 -21.47 -25.40 -2.61
CA LEU A 192 -22.91 -25.57 -2.77
C LEU A 192 -23.42 -26.97 -2.38
N ALA A 193 -22.53 -27.94 -2.19
CA ALA A 193 -22.88 -29.31 -1.76
C ALA A 193 -23.11 -29.39 -0.25
#